data_8eaa63b1b8684adb3f3fafeaaea881bd
#
_entry.id   8eaa63b1b8684adb3f3fafeaaea881bd
#
_cell.length_a   1.000
_cell.length_b   1.000
_cell.length_c   1.000
_cell.angle_alpha   90.00
_cell.angle_beta   90.00
_cell.angle_gamma   90.00
#
_symmetry.space_group_name_H-M   'P 1'
#
loop_
_entity.id
_entity.type
_entity.pdbx_description
1 polymer ?
#
loop_
_entity_poly.entity_id
_entity_poly.type
_entity_poly.pdbx_seq_one_letter_code
_entity_poly.pdbx_strand_id
1 'polypeptide(L)'
;AVHDICTSDEEQDELSYYLTNIRFHERYKSLERNDFRFLERLNDDNLYGFAALYGKASDYKWFTPFYEQSTDEIAEPNELMLQYMDKITELCRDNGIRLYLTKTPFENWTREQHNFVKQYAGSNDIEFIDFNEKKTYDECGYDFVEENDDGVHVNIWGAERLSRYMAEKLKDDGLESSENSRYEVSRTYYASVMNLAMMSQEKEPEQFVR
;
A
#
# COMPACT_ATOMS: atom_id res chain seq x y z
N ALA A 1 17.91 -3.79 11.95
CA ALA A 1 16.57 -4.18 11.47
C ALA A 1 16.18 -5.56 11.98
N VAL A 2 16.81 -6.67 11.48
CA VAL A 2 16.45 -8.05 11.89
C VAL A 2 16.52 -8.22 13.40
N HIS A 3 17.63 -7.82 14.03
CA HIS A 3 17.80 -7.87 15.47
C HIS A 3 16.71 -7.10 16.21
N ASP A 4 16.41 -5.88 15.78
CA ASP A 4 15.40 -5.02 16.41
C ASP A 4 14.00 -5.64 16.33
N ILE A 5 13.67 -6.30 15.20
CA ILE A 5 12.39 -7.02 15.01
C ILE A 5 12.31 -8.22 15.95
N CYS A 6 13.35 -9.06 15.97
CA CYS A 6 13.37 -10.27 16.80
C CYS A 6 13.40 -9.97 18.30
N THR A 7 13.94 -8.83 18.73
CA THR A 7 13.89 -8.41 20.15
C THR A 7 12.54 -7.81 20.54
N SER A 8 11.75 -7.34 19.58
CA SER A 8 10.39 -6.80 19.82
C SER A 8 9.29 -7.87 19.80
N ASP A 9 9.59 -9.04 19.23
CA ASP A 9 8.65 -10.17 19.08
C ASP A 9 9.36 -11.46 19.53
N GLU A 10 9.02 -11.94 20.72
CA GLU A 10 9.63 -13.12 21.35
C GLU A 10 9.39 -14.43 20.55
N GLU A 11 8.42 -14.44 19.63
CA GLU A 11 8.15 -15.61 18.78
C GLU A 11 9.06 -15.67 17.54
N GLN A 12 9.88 -14.64 17.29
CA GLN A 12 10.77 -14.56 16.13
C GLN A 12 12.18 -15.03 16.46
N ASP A 13 12.66 -16.05 15.74
CA ASP A 13 14.05 -16.51 15.84
C ASP A 13 14.95 -15.69 14.91
N GLU A 14 15.88 -14.92 15.46
CA GLU A 14 16.81 -14.09 14.71
C GLU A 14 17.63 -14.89 13.69
N LEU A 15 18.06 -16.11 14.04
CA LEU A 15 18.84 -16.98 13.15
C LEU A 15 18.06 -17.37 11.90
N SER A 16 16.74 -17.46 11.98
CA SER A 16 15.88 -17.80 10.85
C SER A 16 15.94 -16.77 9.73
N TYR A 17 16.28 -15.52 10.02
CA TYR A 17 16.42 -14.46 9.02
C TYR A 17 17.77 -14.50 8.29
N TYR A 18 18.81 -15.00 8.94
CA TYR A 18 20.13 -15.16 8.33
C TYR A 18 20.28 -16.52 7.62
N LEU A 19 19.65 -17.55 8.18
CA LEU A 19 19.67 -18.90 7.64
C LEU A 19 18.26 -19.29 7.16
N THR A 20 17.99 -18.97 5.92
CA THR A 20 16.68 -19.24 5.28
C THR A 20 16.24 -20.69 5.40
N ASN A 21 17.19 -21.63 5.45
CA ASN A 21 16.91 -23.05 5.65
C ASN A 21 16.24 -23.33 7.01
N ILE A 22 16.54 -22.55 8.05
CA ILE A 22 15.87 -22.70 9.35
C ILE A 22 14.43 -22.20 9.25
N ARG A 23 14.23 -21.04 8.64
CA ARG A 23 12.91 -20.40 8.49
C ARG A 23 11.94 -21.26 7.66
N PHE A 24 12.44 -21.94 6.66
CA PHE A 24 11.63 -22.73 5.74
C PHE A 24 11.84 -24.24 5.89
N HIS A 25 12.54 -24.71 6.92
CA HIS A 25 12.87 -26.11 7.07
C HIS A 25 11.63 -27.02 7.20
N GLU A 26 10.53 -26.50 7.71
CA GLU A 26 9.26 -27.23 7.79
C GLU A 26 8.39 -27.11 6.54
N ARG A 27 8.75 -26.21 5.61
CA ARG A 27 7.99 -25.98 4.38
C ARG A 27 7.82 -27.25 3.52
N TYR A 28 8.81 -28.13 3.58
CA TYR A 28 8.72 -29.38 2.83
C TYR A 28 7.50 -30.23 3.20
N LYS A 29 6.94 -30.07 4.42
CA LYS A 29 5.74 -30.75 4.89
C LYS A 29 4.45 -30.19 4.28
N SER A 30 4.50 -28.97 3.78
CA SER A 30 3.37 -28.24 3.20
C SER A 30 3.56 -27.93 1.71
N LEU A 31 4.55 -28.57 1.06
CA LEU A 31 4.77 -28.40 -0.38
C LEU A 31 3.62 -29.01 -1.18
N GLU A 32 3.07 -28.21 -2.07
CA GLU A 32 2.02 -28.58 -3.00
C GLU A 32 2.56 -28.58 -4.43
N ARG A 33 1.81 -29.18 -5.35
CA ARG A 33 2.17 -29.20 -6.78
C ARG A 33 2.43 -27.80 -7.33
N ASN A 34 1.72 -26.80 -6.82
CA ASN A 34 1.86 -25.40 -7.24
C ASN A 34 3.20 -24.78 -6.81
N ASP A 35 3.85 -25.27 -5.77
CA ASP A 35 5.18 -24.78 -5.36
C ASP A 35 6.27 -25.10 -6.39
N PHE A 36 6.07 -26.12 -7.22
CA PHE A 36 6.98 -26.54 -8.27
C PHE A 36 6.69 -25.92 -9.65
N ARG A 37 5.60 -25.12 -9.76
CA ARG A 37 5.20 -24.45 -11.01
C ARG A 37 5.77 -23.03 -11.12
N PHE A 38 6.97 -22.83 -10.58
CA PHE A 38 7.63 -21.52 -10.53
C PHE A 38 7.73 -20.82 -11.89
N LEU A 39 8.04 -21.56 -12.96
CA LEU A 39 8.15 -20.99 -14.31
C LEU A 39 6.78 -20.63 -14.92
N GLU A 40 5.71 -21.34 -14.54
CA GLU A 40 4.35 -21.02 -15.00
C GLU A 40 3.82 -19.78 -14.25
N ARG A 41 4.09 -19.65 -12.94
CA ARG A 41 3.75 -18.46 -12.15
C ARG A 41 4.43 -17.19 -12.65
N LEU A 42 5.63 -17.28 -13.19
CA LEU A 42 6.32 -16.11 -13.78
C LEU A 42 5.57 -15.54 -15.00
N ASN A 43 4.72 -16.34 -15.65
CA ASN A 43 3.96 -15.90 -16.81
C ASN A 43 2.55 -15.44 -16.48
N ASP A 44 1.90 -16.00 -15.45
CA ASP A 44 0.50 -15.73 -15.14
C ASP A 44 0.29 -14.62 -14.08
N ASP A 45 1.22 -14.49 -13.10
CA ASP A 45 1.04 -13.60 -11.94
C ASP A 45 2.11 -12.49 -11.87
N ASN A 46 2.81 -12.18 -12.94
CA ASN A 46 3.95 -11.28 -12.86
C ASN A 46 3.56 -9.80 -12.87
N LEU A 47 2.74 -9.41 -11.90
CA LEU A 47 2.40 -8.02 -11.63
C LEU A 47 3.43 -7.32 -10.72
N TYR A 48 4.64 -7.90 -10.60
CA TYR A 48 5.76 -7.35 -9.81
C TYR A 48 5.38 -6.97 -8.37
N GLY A 49 4.56 -7.78 -7.72
CA GLY A 49 4.08 -7.58 -6.36
C GLY A 49 2.76 -6.82 -6.25
N PHE A 50 2.17 -6.40 -7.36
CA PHE A 50 0.82 -5.86 -7.35
C PHE A 50 -0.21 -6.99 -7.25
N ALA A 51 -1.09 -6.93 -6.26
CA ALA A 51 -2.24 -7.82 -6.15
C ALA A 51 -3.48 -7.12 -6.73
N ALA A 52 -4.03 -7.67 -7.79
CA ALA A 52 -5.26 -7.14 -8.37
C ALA A 52 -6.47 -7.63 -7.55
N LEU A 53 -7.12 -6.73 -6.83
CA LEU A 53 -8.32 -6.99 -6.05
C LEU A 53 -9.53 -6.42 -6.79
N TYR A 54 -10.62 -7.15 -6.81
CA TYR A 54 -11.83 -6.84 -7.58
C TYR A 54 -13.09 -6.74 -6.73
N GLY A 55 -13.00 -7.01 -5.44
CA GLY A 55 -14.11 -6.91 -4.51
C GLY A 55 -14.60 -5.47 -4.35
N LYS A 56 -15.76 -5.33 -3.71
CA LYS A 56 -16.36 -4.05 -3.37
C LYS A 56 -16.79 -4.08 -1.91
N ALA A 57 -16.57 -3.01 -1.20
CA ALA A 57 -16.96 -2.85 0.19
C ALA A 57 -18.48 -2.64 0.38
N SER A 58 -19.30 -2.94 -0.63
CA SER A 58 -20.75 -2.75 -0.62
C SER A 58 -21.49 -3.49 0.50
N ASP A 59 -20.87 -4.52 1.07
CA ASP A 59 -21.40 -5.27 2.20
C ASP A 59 -21.15 -4.61 3.56
N TYR A 60 -20.29 -3.58 3.62
CA TYR A 60 -19.98 -2.82 4.83
C TYR A 60 -21.08 -1.78 5.11
N LYS A 61 -22.12 -2.19 5.77
CA LYS A 61 -23.29 -1.34 6.10
C LYS A 61 -23.05 -0.30 7.19
N TRP A 62 -21.89 -0.31 7.80
CA TRP A 62 -21.57 0.46 9.02
C TRP A 62 -20.26 1.24 8.96
N PHE A 63 -19.76 1.47 7.75
CA PHE A 63 -18.61 2.34 7.56
C PHE A 63 -18.95 3.77 7.98
N THR A 64 -18.28 4.24 9.03
CA THR A 64 -18.29 5.65 9.41
C THR A 64 -17.05 6.31 8.84
N PRO A 65 -17.20 7.24 7.88
CA PRO A 65 -16.04 7.90 7.30
C PRO A 65 -15.14 8.50 8.38
N PHE A 66 -13.86 8.33 8.23
CA PHE A 66 -12.86 8.87 9.14
C PHE A 66 -13.05 10.38 9.41
N TYR A 67 -13.40 11.16 8.39
CA TYR A 67 -13.59 12.62 8.52
C TYR A 67 -14.78 13.03 9.40
N GLU A 68 -15.63 12.12 9.83
CA GLU A 68 -16.69 12.35 10.81
C GLU A 68 -16.18 12.22 12.25
N GLN A 69 -14.99 11.64 12.44
CA GLN A 69 -14.36 11.57 13.77
C GLN A 69 -13.77 12.93 14.16
N SER A 70 -13.89 13.30 15.41
CA SER A 70 -13.37 14.57 15.94
C SER A 70 -12.72 14.33 17.29
N THR A 71 -11.41 14.49 17.36
CA THR A 71 -10.62 14.50 18.60
C THR A 71 -9.29 15.22 18.37
N ASP A 72 -8.76 15.84 19.41
CA ASP A 72 -7.42 16.44 19.41
C ASP A 72 -6.37 15.49 20.02
N GLU A 73 -6.78 14.30 20.45
CA GLU A 73 -5.88 13.28 20.98
C GLU A 73 -4.91 12.79 19.89
N ILE A 74 -3.73 12.36 20.33
CA ILE A 74 -2.66 11.88 19.47
C ILE A 74 -2.36 10.46 19.88
N ALA A 75 -2.37 9.52 18.92
CA ALA A 75 -2.03 8.14 19.19
C ALA A 75 -0.55 8.01 19.64
N GLU A 76 -0.32 7.16 20.61
CA GLU A 76 1.04 6.77 20.99
C GLU A 76 1.59 5.80 19.94
N PRO A 77 2.70 6.13 19.26
CA PRO A 77 3.30 5.24 18.29
C PRO A 77 4.02 4.08 18.98
N ASN A 78 4.12 2.95 18.29
CA ASN A 78 5.07 1.93 18.68
C ASN A 78 6.51 2.47 18.55
N GLU A 79 7.34 2.31 19.59
CA GLU A 79 8.71 2.85 19.63
C GLU A 79 9.57 2.38 18.44
N LEU A 80 9.46 1.10 18.08
CA LEU A 80 10.22 0.54 16.96
C LEU A 80 9.77 1.15 15.63
N MET A 81 8.46 1.35 15.45
CA MET A 81 7.91 2.03 14.27
C MET A 81 8.48 3.45 14.17
N LEU A 82 8.47 4.21 15.26
CA LEU A 82 8.99 5.58 15.28
C LEU A 82 10.48 5.61 14.93
N GLN A 83 11.29 4.73 15.50
CA GLN A 83 12.72 4.63 15.17
C GLN A 83 12.95 4.38 13.66
N TYR A 84 12.12 3.56 13.01
CA TYR A 84 12.27 3.32 11.56
C TYR A 84 11.75 4.49 10.72
N MET A 85 10.70 5.15 11.15
CA MET A 85 10.26 6.41 10.52
C MET A 85 11.38 7.44 10.55
N ASP A 86 12.06 7.62 11.70
CA ASP A 86 13.18 8.54 11.84
C ASP A 86 14.36 8.15 10.93
N LYS A 87 14.75 6.87 10.92
CA LYS A 87 15.82 6.36 10.04
C LYS A 87 15.52 6.60 8.55
N ILE A 88 14.28 6.40 8.11
CA ILE A 88 13.87 6.65 6.73
C ILE A 88 13.91 8.15 6.44
N THR A 89 13.41 8.97 7.35
CA THR A 89 13.41 10.43 7.23
C THR A 89 14.83 10.98 7.12
N GLU A 90 15.72 10.55 7.99
CA GLU A 90 17.13 10.92 7.96
C GLU A 90 17.81 10.48 6.65
N LEU A 91 17.61 9.22 6.25
CA LEU A 91 18.16 8.71 4.99
C LEU A 91 17.71 9.53 3.78
N CYS A 92 16.44 9.87 3.71
CA CYS A 92 15.90 10.69 2.62
C CYS A 92 16.50 12.10 2.65
N ARG A 93 16.59 12.72 3.81
CA ARG A 93 17.17 14.05 4.01
C ARG A 93 18.64 14.09 3.61
N ASP A 94 19.44 13.13 4.07
CA ASP A 94 20.88 13.05 3.81
C ASP A 94 21.20 12.83 2.33
N ASN A 95 20.28 12.23 1.58
CA ASN A 95 20.45 11.95 0.16
C ASN A 95 19.66 12.93 -0.75
N GLY A 96 19.04 13.95 -0.20
CA GLY A 96 18.24 14.91 -0.97
C GLY A 96 17.01 14.29 -1.64
N ILE A 97 16.47 13.22 -1.04
CA ILE A 97 15.27 12.53 -1.51
C ILE A 97 14.05 13.19 -0.88
N ARG A 98 13.11 13.63 -1.69
CA ARG A 98 11.83 14.14 -1.20
C ARG A 98 10.95 13.00 -0.73
N LEU A 99 10.58 13.01 0.54
CA LEU A 99 9.72 12.01 1.18
C LEU A 99 8.29 12.52 1.25
N TYR A 100 7.34 11.65 0.95
CA TYR A 100 5.91 11.84 1.20
C TYR A 100 5.41 10.76 2.12
N LEU A 101 4.58 11.12 3.08
CA LEU A 101 3.79 10.15 3.85
C LEU A 101 2.39 10.10 3.26
N THR A 102 1.89 8.90 3.03
CA THR A 102 0.55 8.71 2.47
C THR A 102 -0.23 7.70 3.30
N LYS A 103 -1.53 7.92 3.44
CA LYS A 103 -2.45 6.95 4.03
C LYS A 103 -3.61 6.69 3.06
N THR A 104 -3.67 5.47 2.54
CA THR A 104 -4.79 5.01 1.70
C THR A 104 -6.09 4.93 2.51
N PRO A 105 -7.26 4.97 1.86
CA PRO A 105 -8.54 4.76 2.53
C PRO A 105 -8.56 3.45 3.32
N PHE A 106 -8.98 3.53 4.58
CA PHE A 106 -8.91 2.40 5.50
C PHE A 106 -9.98 2.52 6.59
N GLU A 107 -10.84 1.51 6.76
CA GLU A 107 -11.99 1.57 7.69
C GLU A 107 -11.61 1.78 9.16
N ASN A 108 -10.47 1.21 9.57
CA ASN A 108 -10.00 1.28 10.97
C ASN A 108 -9.00 2.42 11.22
N TRP A 109 -8.87 3.38 10.29
CA TRP A 109 -8.05 4.56 10.51
C TRP A 109 -8.70 5.50 11.51
N THR A 110 -7.97 5.89 12.55
CA THR A 110 -8.51 6.76 13.60
C THR A 110 -7.95 8.19 13.52
N ARG A 111 -8.70 9.15 14.08
CA ARG A 111 -8.27 10.54 14.12
C ARG A 111 -7.01 10.73 14.95
N GLU A 112 -6.83 9.95 16.01
CA GLU A 112 -5.62 9.98 16.84
C GLU A 112 -4.39 9.54 16.06
N GLN A 113 -4.51 8.50 15.23
CA GLN A 113 -3.44 8.03 14.35
C GLN A 113 -3.11 9.08 13.28
N HIS A 114 -4.13 9.69 12.67
CA HIS A 114 -3.93 10.81 11.75
C HIS A 114 -3.17 11.95 12.41
N ASN A 115 -3.59 12.36 13.61
CA ASN A 115 -2.99 13.47 14.34
C ASN A 115 -1.51 13.19 14.64
N PHE A 116 -1.15 11.94 14.99
CA PHE A 116 0.23 11.52 15.18
C PHE A 116 1.04 11.69 13.88
N VAL A 117 0.57 11.10 12.76
CA VAL A 117 1.31 11.16 11.50
C VAL A 117 1.42 12.59 10.99
N LYS A 118 0.37 13.38 11.12
CA LYS A 118 0.36 14.81 10.76
C LYS A 118 1.36 15.63 11.57
N GLN A 119 1.42 15.40 12.88
CA GLN A 119 2.39 16.06 13.75
C GLN A 119 3.83 15.65 13.38
N TYR A 120 4.07 14.35 13.18
CA TYR A 120 5.37 13.84 12.75
C TYR A 120 5.83 14.47 11.43
N ALA A 121 4.96 14.45 10.44
CA ALA A 121 5.23 15.04 9.12
C ALA A 121 5.56 16.53 9.21
N GLY A 122 4.75 17.31 9.94
CA GLY A 122 4.97 18.73 10.15
C GLY A 122 6.27 19.05 10.89
N SER A 123 6.66 18.21 11.88
CA SER A 123 7.92 18.37 12.61
C SER A 123 9.16 18.06 11.78
N ASN A 124 9.02 17.31 10.70
CA ASN A 124 10.10 16.88 9.83
C ASN A 124 10.10 17.53 8.44
N ASP A 125 9.21 18.49 8.18
CA ASP A 125 9.01 19.14 6.88
C ASP A 125 8.70 18.12 5.76
N ILE A 126 7.85 17.14 6.10
CA ILE A 126 7.38 16.11 5.18
C ILE A 126 5.92 16.39 4.82
N GLU A 127 5.56 16.22 3.56
CA GLU A 127 4.17 16.32 3.15
C GLU A 127 3.42 15.04 3.49
N PHE A 128 2.26 15.18 4.18
CA PHE A 128 1.37 14.08 4.50
C PHE A 128 0.06 14.19 3.72
N ILE A 129 -0.23 13.17 2.93
CA ILE A 129 -1.44 13.05 2.10
C ILE A 129 -2.30 11.92 2.68
N ASP A 130 -3.35 12.31 3.39
CA ASP A 130 -4.31 11.35 3.95
C ASP A 130 -5.56 11.28 3.09
N PHE A 131 -5.76 10.18 2.39
CA PHE A 131 -6.94 9.93 1.55
C PHE A 131 -8.21 9.65 2.37
N ASN A 132 -8.12 9.60 3.69
CA ASN A 132 -9.29 9.55 4.58
C ASN A 132 -9.76 10.95 5.01
N GLU A 133 -8.95 12.01 4.83
CA GLU A 133 -9.37 13.38 5.07
C GLU A 133 -10.40 13.83 4.05
N LYS A 134 -11.49 14.49 4.53
CA LYS A 134 -12.62 14.91 3.69
C LYS A 134 -12.18 15.68 2.45
N LYS A 135 -11.23 16.60 2.60
CA LYS A 135 -10.72 17.40 1.50
C LYS A 135 -10.05 16.51 0.43
N THR A 136 -9.08 15.69 0.82
CA THR A 136 -8.33 14.82 -0.11
C THR A 136 -9.25 13.77 -0.74
N TYR A 137 -10.17 13.22 0.07
CA TYR A 137 -11.18 12.27 -0.37
C TYR A 137 -12.06 12.86 -1.48
N ASP A 138 -12.57 14.07 -1.28
CA ASP A 138 -13.42 14.76 -2.27
C ASP A 138 -12.63 15.18 -3.53
N GLU A 139 -11.42 15.71 -3.35
CA GLU A 139 -10.55 16.11 -4.47
C GLU A 139 -10.15 14.91 -5.33
N CYS A 140 -9.85 13.78 -4.72
CA CYS A 140 -9.55 12.53 -5.39
C CYS A 140 -10.80 11.93 -6.07
N GLY A 141 -12.00 12.21 -5.55
CA GLY A 141 -13.26 11.64 -6.00
C GLY A 141 -13.37 10.14 -5.70
N TYR A 142 -12.77 9.68 -4.60
CA TYR A 142 -12.77 8.29 -4.20
C TYR A 142 -14.14 7.86 -3.71
N ASP A 143 -14.59 6.67 -4.10
CA ASP A 143 -15.80 6.02 -3.58
C ASP A 143 -15.41 4.78 -2.79
N PHE A 144 -15.49 4.88 -1.45
CA PHE A 144 -15.07 3.78 -0.58
C PHE A 144 -15.84 2.48 -0.83
N VAL A 145 -17.12 2.58 -1.16
CA VAL A 145 -17.96 1.39 -1.38
C VAL A 145 -17.60 0.67 -2.68
N GLU A 146 -17.35 1.43 -3.74
CA GLU A 146 -17.08 0.89 -5.08
C GLU A 146 -15.58 0.61 -5.32
N GLU A 147 -14.69 1.32 -4.63
CA GLU A 147 -13.26 1.36 -4.91
C GLU A 147 -12.38 0.76 -3.80
N ASN A 148 -13.01 0.18 -2.76
CA ASN A 148 -12.34 -0.61 -1.74
C ASN A 148 -12.82 -2.07 -1.83
N ASP A 149 -11.92 -3.04 -1.57
CA ASP A 149 -12.22 -4.47 -1.70
C ASP A 149 -12.95 -4.99 -0.46
N ASP A 150 -12.36 -4.76 0.72
CA ASP A 150 -12.76 -5.39 1.98
C ASP A 150 -12.75 -4.43 3.19
N GLY A 151 -12.71 -3.13 2.94
CA GLY A 151 -12.56 -2.11 3.99
C GLY A 151 -11.10 -1.78 4.34
N VAL A 152 -10.18 -2.67 3.99
CA VAL A 152 -8.73 -2.56 4.28
C VAL A 152 -7.92 -2.30 3.01
N HIS A 153 -8.25 -2.99 1.95
CA HIS A 153 -7.51 -2.96 0.69
C HIS A 153 -8.26 -2.16 -0.38
N VAL A 154 -7.51 -1.34 -1.08
CA VAL A 154 -8.00 -0.63 -2.26
C VAL A 154 -8.08 -1.61 -3.42
N ASN A 155 -9.22 -1.65 -4.12
CA ASN A 155 -9.34 -2.46 -5.33
C ASN A 155 -8.68 -1.79 -6.56
N ILE A 156 -8.73 -2.43 -7.72
CA ILE A 156 -8.03 -1.94 -8.93
C ILE A 156 -8.52 -0.55 -9.39
N TRP A 157 -9.80 -0.24 -9.23
CA TRP A 157 -10.36 1.06 -9.64
C TRP A 157 -9.91 2.16 -8.68
N GLY A 158 -9.96 1.88 -7.38
CA GLY A 158 -9.43 2.77 -6.36
C GLY A 158 -7.93 2.98 -6.49
N ALA A 159 -7.17 1.90 -6.75
CA ALA A 159 -5.71 1.99 -6.96
C ALA A 159 -5.37 2.88 -8.17
N GLU A 160 -6.13 2.78 -9.26
CA GLU A 160 -5.96 3.64 -10.44
C GLU A 160 -6.25 5.10 -10.09
N ARG A 161 -7.34 5.37 -9.37
CA ARG A 161 -7.75 6.71 -8.96
C ARG A 161 -6.73 7.38 -8.03
N LEU A 162 -6.30 6.68 -6.96
CA LEU A 162 -5.29 7.19 -6.03
C LEU A 162 -3.96 7.44 -6.75
N SER A 163 -3.55 6.54 -7.64
CA SER A 163 -2.32 6.69 -8.43
C SER A 163 -2.38 7.90 -9.35
N ARG A 164 -3.51 8.16 -9.96
CA ARG A 164 -3.73 9.35 -10.81
C ARG A 164 -3.62 10.63 -10.00
N TYR A 165 -4.27 10.71 -8.85
CA TYR A 165 -4.17 11.85 -7.94
C TYR A 165 -2.72 12.11 -7.52
N MET A 166 -2.01 11.05 -7.10
CA MET A 166 -0.60 11.15 -6.72
C MET A 166 0.29 11.59 -7.88
N ALA A 167 0.03 11.11 -9.10
CA ALA A 167 0.80 11.50 -10.27
C ALA A 167 0.62 12.99 -10.61
N GLU A 168 -0.60 13.52 -10.51
CA GLU A 168 -0.87 14.95 -10.69
C GLU A 168 -0.18 15.77 -9.60
N LYS A 169 -0.29 15.36 -8.35
CA LYS A 169 0.37 16.01 -7.22
C LYS A 169 1.90 16.08 -7.39
N LEU A 170 2.52 14.95 -7.73
CA LEU A 170 3.98 14.88 -7.95
C LEU A 170 4.41 15.77 -9.14
N LYS A 171 3.60 15.85 -10.19
CA LYS A 171 3.85 16.72 -11.32
C LYS A 171 3.79 18.20 -10.91
N ASP A 172 2.80 18.59 -10.12
CA ASP A 172 2.67 19.96 -9.59
C ASP A 172 3.85 20.32 -8.69
N ASP A 173 4.43 19.35 -8.01
CA ASP A 173 5.64 19.46 -7.20
C ASP A 173 6.94 19.46 -8.03
N GLY A 174 6.83 19.46 -9.35
CA GLY A 174 7.95 19.58 -10.29
C GLY A 174 8.64 18.26 -10.64
N LEU A 175 8.02 17.11 -10.33
CA LEU A 175 8.53 15.83 -10.78
C LEU A 175 8.20 15.65 -12.27
N GLU A 176 9.22 15.66 -13.11
CA GLU A 176 9.07 15.37 -14.53
C GLU A 176 9.14 13.87 -14.81
N SER A 177 8.34 13.41 -15.77
CA SER A 177 8.43 12.02 -16.21
C SER A 177 9.77 11.78 -16.91
N SER A 178 10.51 10.79 -16.47
CA SER A 178 11.72 10.35 -17.17
C SER A 178 11.35 9.74 -18.53
N GLU A 179 11.92 10.25 -19.61
CA GLU A 179 11.86 9.64 -20.96
C GLU A 179 12.72 8.37 -21.07
N ASN A 180 13.08 7.77 -19.95
CA ASN A 180 13.91 6.60 -19.95
C ASN A 180 13.15 5.39 -20.52
N SER A 181 13.49 4.97 -21.71
CA SER A 181 12.90 3.85 -22.45
C SER A 181 12.87 2.53 -21.65
N ARG A 182 13.73 2.40 -20.64
CA ARG A 182 13.78 1.22 -19.76
C ARG A 182 12.50 1.07 -18.93
N TYR A 183 11.86 2.18 -18.57
CA TYR A 183 10.58 2.17 -17.83
C TYR A 183 9.36 2.21 -18.75
N GLU A 184 9.54 2.57 -20.00
CA GLU A 184 8.42 2.70 -20.94
C GLU A 184 7.76 1.34 -21.25
N VAL A 185 8.56 0.29 -21.40
CA VAL A 185 8.04 -1.07 -21.60
C VAL A 185 7.27 -1.55 -20.39
N SER A 186 7.81 -1.36 -19.19
CA SER A 186 7.13 -1.72 -17.95
C SER A 186 5.84 -0.93 -17.78
N ARG A 187 5.86 0.39 -18.02
CA ARG A 187 4.69 1.26 -17.93
C ARG A 187 3.60 0.84 -18.90
N THR A 188 3.94 0.55 -20.15
CA THR A 188 2.98 0.10 -21.17
C THR A 188 2.40 -1.25 -20.80
N TYR A 189 3.22 -2.16 -20.28
CA TYR A 189 2.77 -3.46 -19.82
C TYR A 189 1.77 -3.33 -18.66
N TYR A 190 2.10 -2.55 -17.62
CA TYR A 190 1.19 -2.31 -16.49
C TYR A 190 -0.12 -1.68 -16.91
N ALA A 191 -0.07 -0.65 -17.75
CA ALA A 191 -1.28 -0.01 -18.27
C ALA A 191 -2.14 -1.00 -19.05
N SER A 192 -1.52 -1.88 -19.83
CA SER A 192 -2.24 -2.92 -20.59
C SER A 192 -2.87 -3.96 -19.67
N VAL A 193 -2.17 -4.42 -18.65
CA VAL A 193 -2.69 -5.38 -17.66
C VAL A 193 -3.86 -4.78 -16.88
N MET A 194 -3.71 -3.54 -16.40
CA MET A 194 -4.78 -2.85 -15.67
C MET A 194 -6.01 -2.64 -16.57
N ASN A 195 -5.83 -2.20 -17.82
CA ASN A 195 -6.92 -2.04 -18.76
C ASN A 195 -7.62 -3.38 -19.05
N LEU A 196 -6.89 -4.46 -19.25
CA LEU A 196 -7.47 -5.78 -19.47
C LEU A 196 -8.24 -6.27 -18.22
N ALA A 197 -7.70 -6.06 -17.04
CA ALA A 197 -8.36 -6.43 -15.80
C ALA A 197 -9.67 -5.65 -15.62
N MET A 198 -9.66 -4.33 -15.83
CA MET A 198 -10.85 -3.49 -15.76
C MET A 198 -11.90 -3.87 -16.80
N MET A 199 -11.50 -4.11 -18.05
CA MET A 199 -12.40 -4.52 -19.12
C MET A 199 -13.00 -5.91 -18.90
N SER A 200 -12.28 -6.84 -18.30
CA SER A 200 -12.77 -8.19 -18.02
C SER A 200 -13.87 -8.19 -16.95
N GLN A 201 -13.75 -7.32 -15.95
CA GLN A 201 -14.75 -7.17 -14.90
C GLN A 201 -16.06 -6.53 -15.40
N GLU A 202 -16.00 -5.62 -16.38
CA GLU A 202 -17.20 -5.06 -16.99
C GLU A 202 -18.00 -6.08 -17.79
N LYS A 203 -17.37 -7.18 -18.22
CA LYS A 203 -17.99 -8.16 -19.11
C LYS A 203 -18.59 -9.38 -18.41
N GLU A 204 -17.97 -9.90 -17.35
CA GLU A 204 -18.47 -11.09 -16.62
C GLU A 204 -17.88 -11.16 -15.19
N PRO A 205 -18.60 -10.66 -14.16
CA PRO A 205 -18.09 -10.69 -12.79
C PRO A 205 -17.97 -12.08 -12.15
N GLU A 206 -18.59 -13.13 -12.73
CA GLU A 206 -18.67 -14.45 -12.09
C GLU A 206 -17.56 -15.44 -12.49
N GLN A 207 -16.70 -15.15 -13.45
CA GLN A 207 -15.71 -16.13 -13.96
C GLN A 207 -14.33 -16.08 -13.29
N PHE A 208 -14.05 -15.11 -12.42
CA PHE A 208 -12.73 -14.93 -11.78
C PHE A 208 -12.63 -15.40 -10.32
N VAL A 209 -13.68 -16.01 -9.77
CA VAL A 209 -13.61 -16.67 -8.47
C VAL A 209 -13.25 -18.13 -8.67
N ARG A 210 -11.96 -18.42 -8.85
CA ARG A 210 -11.37 -19.75 -8.60
C ARG A 210 -9.90 -19.65 -8.23
#